data_72da6b07e1f6d944f6bb7314a9269d7f
#
_entry.id   72da6b07e1f6d944f6bb7314a9269d7f
#
_cell.length_a   1.000
_cell.length_b   1.000
_cell.length_c   1.000
_cell.angle_alpha   90.00
_cell.angle_beta   90.00
_cell.angle_gamma   90.00
#
_symmetry.space_group_name_H-M   'P 1'
#
loop_
_entity.id
_entity.type
_entity.pdbx_description
1 polymer ?
#
loop_
_entity_poly.entity_id
_entity_poly.type
_entity_poly.pdbx_seq_one_letter_code
_entity_poly.pdbx_strand_id
1 'polypeptide(L)'
;IALANNQLEGKVTSGDESLNLIELIIDGSRIEYKLEGALLGIDGTLAFQGEIQKDRIIGTYFDGSKERSFKAKRTTKGKKVVREKELASDSKLYFPEGAYGLEKELLSPNAVLIDNATIWTCGPKGIVEDWDILFVDGKIDKIAPDISVPMGSALVIDGTGKYVTPGLVDCHSHSAASSINEGAQAVTAEVRIRDVLFADDVNIYRQLGGGLTTANVLHGSANPIGGQNAVIKLRWGSGPEGLLFKNAPEGIKFALGENV
;
A
#
# COMPACT_ATOMS: atom_id res chain seq x y z
N ILE A 1 1.83 -26.75 12.55
CA ILE A 1 2.36 -25.42 12.92
C ILE A 1 1.87 -24.44 11.89
N ALA A 2 1.25 -23.39 12.32
CA ALA A 2 0.74 -22.29 11.51
C ALA A 2 1.17 -20.94 12.11
N LEU A 3 1.12 -19.87 11.32
CA LEU A 3 1.35 -18.51 11.81
C LEU A 3 -0.03 -17.85 12.02
N ALA A 4 -0.38 -17.53 13.24
CA ALA A 4 -1.58 -16.78 13.57
C ALA A 4 -1.20 -15.53 14.37
N ASN A 5 -1.80 -14.39 14.07
CA ASN A 5 -1.56 -13.10 14.75
C ASN A 5 -0.08 -12.74 14.95
N ASN A 6 0.77 -13.00 13.95
CA ASN A 6 2.22 -12.84 14.03
C ASN A 6 2.92 -13.76 15.06
N GLN A 7 2.23 -14.72 15.63
CA GLN A 7 2.79 -15.75 16.50
C GLN A 7 2.70 -17.13 15.84
N LEU A 8 3.69 -17.97 16.09
CA LEU A 8 3.67 -19.35 15.63
C LEU A 8 2.74 -20.16 16.53
N GLU A 9 1.75 -20.79 15.92
CA GLU A 9 0.85 -21.72 16.62
C GLU A 9 1.04 -23.12 16.09
N GLY A 10 0.91 -24.09 16.95
CA GLY A 10 1.00 -25.49 16.58
C GLY A 10 0.06 -26.33 17.43
N LYS A 11 -0.34 -27.48 16.87
CA LYS A 11 -1.12 -28.50 17.56
C LYS A 11 -0.46 -29.85 17.46
N VAL A 12 -0.54 -30.62 18.50
CA VAL A 12 -0.21 -32.05 18.54
C VAL A 12 -1.49 -32.84 18.73
N THR A 13 -1.66 -33.89 17.94
CA THR A 13 -2.83 -34.75 17.97
C THR A 13 -2.39 -36.17 18.27
N SER A 14 -3.10 -36.85 19.17
CA SER A 14 -2.92 -38.27 19.50
C SER A 14 -4.31 -38.94 19.58
N GLY A 15 -4.66 -39.77 18.60
CA GLY A 15 -6.02 -40.25 18.44
C GLY A 15 -7.00 -39.10 18.20
N ASP A 16 -8.06 -39.03 18.98
CA ASP A 16 -9.09 -37.98 18.92
C ASP A 16 -8.77 -36.76 19.79
N GLU A 17 -7.70 -36.80 20.55
CA GLU A 17 -7.28 -35.69 21.42
C GLU A 17 -6.30 -34.76 20.71
N SER A 18 -6.44 -33.46 20.96
CA SER A 18 -5.59 -32.42 20.38
C SER A 18 -5.26 -31.35 21.40
N LEU A 19 -3.97 -31.04 21.55
CA LEU A 19 -3.47 -29.97 22.43
C LEU A 19 -2.71 -28.93 21.62
N ASN A 20 -2.81 -27.67 22.04
CA ASN A 20 -2.02 -26.60 21.46
C ASN A 20 -0.60 -26.65 22.02
N LEU A 21 0.38 -26.32 21.18
CA LEU A 21 1.75 -26.08 21.62
C LEU A 21 1.81 -24.76 22.39
N ILE A 22 2.59 -24.75 23.44
CA ILE A 22 2.84 -23.59 24.29
C ILE A 22 4.25 -23.08 23.97
N GLU A 23 4.46 -21.77 23.92
CA GLU A 23 5.78 -21.16 23.73
C GLU A 23 6.56 -21.73 22.51
N LEU A 24 5.90 -21.83 21.35
CA LEU A 24 6.53 -22.35 20.14
C LEU A 24 7.52 -21.33 19.55
N ILE A 25 8.79 -21.72 19.48
CA ILE A 25 9.88 -20.93 18.88
C ILE A 25 10.49 -21.75 17.75
N ILE A 26 10.70 -21.12 16.60
CA ILE A 26 11.47 -21.70 15.47
C ILE A 26 12.53 -20.69 15.05
N ASP A 27 13.80 -21.13 15.11
CA ASP A 27 14.96 -20.37 14.67
C ASP A 27 15.78 -21.21 13.68
N GLY A 28 15.68 -20.88 12.40
CA GLY A 28 16.25 -21.68 11.33
C GLY A 28 15.73 -23.12 11.33
N SER A 29 16.58 -24.11 11.57
CA SER A 29 16.21 -25.53 11.72
C SER A 29 15.87 -25.92 13.15
N ARG A 30 16.14 -25.08 14.13
CA ARG A 30 15.88 -25.36 15.55
C ARG A 30 14.43 -25.09 15.90
N ILE A 31 13.82 -25.99 16.66
CA ILE A 31 12.46 -25.85 17.19
C ILE A 31 12.44 -26.13 18.68
N GLU A 32 11.77 -25.26 19.41
CA GLU A 32 11.50 -25.38 20.83
C GLU A 32 10.02 -25.15 21.08
N TYR A 33 9.41 -25.95 21.93
CA TYR A 33 8.02 -25.76 22.34
C TYR A 33 7.73 -26.46 23.64
N LYS A 34 6.64 -26.07 24.28
CA LYS A 34 6.11 -26.75 25.45
C LYS A 34 4.76 -27.40 25.13
N LEU A 35 4.45 -28.50 25.83
CA LEU A 35 3.22 -29.25 25.68
C LEU A 35 2.77 -29.78 27.04
N GLU A 36 1.47 -29.73 27.31
CA GLU A 36 0.88 -30.43 28.46
C GLU A 36 1.14 -31.92 28.34
N GLY A 37 1.74 -32.52 29.36
CA GLY A 37 2.17 -33.91 29.34
C GLY A 37 1.05 -34.94 29.36
N ALA A 38 -0.19 -34.52 29.61
CA ALA A 38 -1.38 -35.38 29.67
C ALA A 38 -1.52 -36.32 28.45
N LEU A 39 -1.21 -35.85 27.23
CA LEU A 39 -1.21 -36.65 25.99
C LEU A 39 -0.18 -37.79 26.02
N LEU A 40 0.83 -37.71 26.86
CA LEU A 40 1.89 -38.72 27.01
C LEU A 40 1.73 -39.49 28.34
N GLY A 41 0.64 -39.24 29.08
CA GLY A 41 0.42 -39.84 30.40
C GLY A 41 1.39 -39.33 31.47
N ILE A 42 1.92 -38.12 31.32
CA ILE A 42 2.87 -37.47 32.24
C ILE A 42 2.21 -36.21 32.81
N ASP A 43 2.32 -36.04 34.11
CA ASP A 43 1.78 -34.85 34.80
C ASP A 43 2.69 -33.63 34.53
N GLY A 44 2.03 -32.48 34.26
CA GLY A 44 2.71 -31.19 34.10
C GLY A 44 3.08 -30.85 32.65
N THR A 45 3.82 -29.76 32.49
CA THR A 45 4.22 -29.22 31.18
C THR A 45 5.62 -29.72 30.81
N LEU A 46 5.76 -30.29 29.64
CA LEU A 46 7.02 -30.81 29.11
C LEU A 46 7.63 -29.83 28.12
N ALA A 47 8.94 -29.62 28.19
CA ALA A 47 9.69 -28.82 27.26
C ALA A 47 10.37 -29.72 26.21
N PHE A 48 10.09 -29.43 24.95
CA PHE A 48 10.62 -30.12 23.80
C PHE A 48 11.62 -29.24 23.07
N GLN A 49 12.73 -29.81 22.63
CA GLN A 49 13.71 -29.17 21.77
C GLN A 49 14.13 -30.14 20.66
N GLY A 50 14.31 -29.61 19.46
CA GLY A 50 14.64 -30.48 18.33
C GLY A 50 15.12 -29.73 17.10
N GLU A 51 15.36 -30.50 16.05
CA GLU A 51 15.79 -30.00 14.75
C GLU A 51 14.82 -30.41 13.66
N ILE A 52 14.46 -29.46 12.80
CA ILE A 52 13.61 -29.67 11.63
C ILE A 52 14.48 -30.19 10.48
N GLN A 53 14.23 -31.42 10.03
CA GLN A 53 14.95 -32.08 8.93
C GLN A 53 13.95 -32.42 7.82
N LYS A 54 13.84 -31.60 6.79
CA LYS A 54 12.89 -31.78 5.66
C LYS A 54 11.45 -31.96 6.11
N ASP A 55 10.99 -33.22 6.26
CA ASP A 55 9.62 -33.60 6.64
C ASP A 55 9.52 -34.14 8.08
N ARG A 56 10.58 -34.03 8.87
CA ARG A 56 10.67 -34.61 10.21
C ARG A 56 11.21 -33.61 11.22
N ILE A 57 10.84 -33.80 12.48
CA ILE A 57 11.45 -33.19 13.63
C ILE A 57 12.06 -34.31 14.46
N ILE A 58 13.32 -34.17 14.81
CA ILE A 58 14.04 -35.09 15.70
C ILE A 58 14.52 -34.28 16.88
N GLY A 59 14.25 -34.75 18.09
CA GLY A 59 14.61 -34.00 19.27
C GLY A 59 14.46 -34.77 20.55
N THR A 60 14.54 -34.06 21.66
CA THR A 60 14.44 -34.62 23.02
C THR A 60 13.46 -33.80 23.87
N TYR A 61 12.94 -34.43 24.89
CA TYR A 61 12.21 -33.79 25.99
C TYR A 61 12.56 -34.47 27.31
N PHE A 62 12.39 -33.77 28.42
CA PHE A 62 12.61 -34.31 29.76
C PHE A 62 11.26 -34.72 30.37
N ASP A 63 11.12 -35.98 30.81
CA ASP A 63 9.90 -36.56 31.35
C ASP A 63 9.75 -36.42 32.87
N GLY A 64 10.59 -35.59 33.50
CA GLY A 64 10.66 -35.41 34.94
C GLY A 64 11.67 -36.36 35.61
N SER A 65 12.12 -37.40 34.94
CA SER A 65 13.09 -38.37 35.46
C SER A 65 14.35 -38.52 34.57
N LYS A 66 14.15 -38.50 33.24
CA LYS A 66 15.23 -38.67 32.26
C LYS A 66 14.90 -37.98 30.96
N GLU A 67 15.92 -37.74 30.17
CA GLU A 67 15.77 -37.25 28.80
C GLU A 67 15.28 -38.39 27.88
N ARG A 68 14.27 -38.05 27.07
CA ARG A 68 13.65 -38.94 26.09
C ARG A 68 13.81 -38.37 24.70
N SER A 69 14.10 -39.21 23.72
CA SER A 69 14.08 -38.82 22.31
C SER A 69 12.68 -38.94 21.70
N PHE A 70 12.36 -38.04 20.75
CA PHE A 70 11.15 -38.15 19.97
C PHE A 70 11.44 -37.94 18.47
N LYS A 71 10.54 -38.44 17.63
CA LYS A 71 10.54 -38.18 16.19
C LYS A 71 9.11 -37.88 15.77
N ALA A 72 8.91 -36.71 15.12
CA ALA A 72 7.65 -36.35 14.51
C ALA A 72 7.82 -36.30 12.99
N LYS A 73 6.81 -36.73 12.25
CA LYS A 73 6.79 -36.67 10.79
C LYS A 73 5.68 -35.74 10.35
N ARG A 74 5.95 -34.94 9.34
CA ARG A 74 4.93 -34.10 8.71
C ARG A 74 3.89 -35.00 7.99
N THR A 75 2.67 -35.03 8.47
CA THR A 75 1.60 -35.88 7.95
C THR A 75 0.81 -35.23 6.82
N THR A 76 0.73 -33.90 6.83
CA THR A 76 0.09 -33.12 5.78
C THR A 76 1.01 -31.98 5.38
N LYS A 77 1.15 -31.70 4.09
CA LYS A 77 1.58 -30.37 3.67
C LYS A 77 0.51 -29.44 4.22
N GLY A 78 0.87 -28.61 5.21
CA GLY A 78 -0.05 -27.62 5.71
C GLY A 78 -0.68 -26.98 4.49
N LYS A 79 -2.02 -26.94 4.42
CA LYS A 79 -2.66 -26.04 3.47
C LYS A 79 -1.92 -24.74 3.66
N LYS A 80 -1.37 -24.18 2.57
CA LYS A 80 -1.01 -22.77 2.55
C LYS A 80 -2.22 -22.12 3.18
N VAL A 81 -2.09 -21.61 4.39
CA VAL A 81 -3.08 -20.70 4.93
C VAL A 81 -2.99 -19.56 3.94
N VAL A 82 -3.87 -19.62 2.93
CA VAL A 82 -4.26 -18.40 2.25
C VAL A 82 -4.73 -17.61 3.45
N ARG A 83 -3.92 -16.65 3.87
CA ARG A 83 -4.43 -15.59 4.72
C ARG A 83 -5.67 -15.13 3.96
N GLU A 84 -6.85 -15.56 4.38
CA GLU A 84 -7.93 -14.63 4.41
C GLU A 84 -7.28 -13.50 5.19
N LYS A 85 -6.86 -12.45 4.46
CA LYS A 85 -6.67 -11.16 5.04
C LYS A 85 -7.95 -11.03 5.83
N GLU A 86 -7.90 -11.19 7.15
CA GLU A 86 -8.87 -10.54 7.98
C GLU A 86 -8.79 -9.10 7.49
N LEU A 87 -9.70 -8.77 6.60
CA LEU A 87 -10.08 -7.40 6.37
C LEU A 87 -10.41 -6.98 7.78
N ALA A 88 -9.50 -6.20 8.39
CA ALA A 88 -9.71 -5.69 9.71
C ALA A 88 -11.15 -5.20 9.68
N SER A 89 -12.00 -5.79 10.51
CA SER A 89 -13.45 -5.56 10.52
C SER A 89 -13.79 -4.08 10.71
N ASP A 90 -12.81 -3.27 11.03
CA ASP A 90 -12.82 -1.82 11.17
C ASP A 90 -12.15 -1.06 10.04
N SER A 91 -11.62 -1.70 8.98
CA SER A 91 -11.18 -0.95 7.82
C SER A 91 -12.42 -0.39 7.12
N LYS A 92 -12.71 0.86 7.40
CA LYS A 92 -13.65 1.66 6.60
C LYS A 92 -13.16 1.58 5.16
N LEU A 93 -13.84 0.80 4.33
CA LEU A 93 -13.63 0.82 2.88
C LEU A 93 -14.18 2.16 2.41
N TYR A 94 -13.29 3.09 2.12
CA TYR A 94 -13.65 4.34 1.48
C TYR A 94 -13.91 4.04 0.01
N PHE A 95 -15.18 3.79 -0.32
CA PHE A 95 -15.65 3.89 -1.68
C PHE A 95 -16.08 5.33 -1.92
N PRO A 96 -15.89 5.87 -3.13
CA PRO A 96 -16.43 7.18 -3.48
C PRO A 96 -17.96 7.07 -3.61
N GLU A 97 -18.66 7.12 -2.48
CA GLU A 97 -20.11 7.19 -2.39
C GLU A 97 -20.54 8.64 -2.20
N GLY A 98 -21.74 9.00 -2.69
CA GLY A 98 -22.29 10.35 -2.57
C GLY A 98 -21.42 11.41 -3.25
N ALA A 99 -21.10 12.49 -2.57
CA ALA A 99 -20.23 13.55 -3.05
C ALA A 99 -18.77 13.09 -3.13
N TYR A 100 -18.45 12.21 -4.08
CA TYR A 100 -17.09 11.68 -4.34
C TYR A 100 -16.46 10.97 -3.13
N GLY A 101 -17.24 10.26 -2.34
CA GLY A 101 -16.77 9.53 -1.16
C GLY A 101 -16.39 10.40 0.03
N LEU A 102 -16.83 11.65 0.03
CA LEU A 102 -16.54 12.58 1.11
C LEU A 102 -17.73 12.65 2.07
N GLU A 103 -17.48 12.40 3.35
CA GLU A 103 -18.49 12.59 4.41
C GLU A 103 -18.78 14.07 4.69
N LYS A 104 -17.87 14.95 4.28
CA LYS A 104 -17.92 16.41 4.46
C LYS A 104 -17.41 17.12 3.22
N GLU A 105 -17.82 18.37 3.04
CA GLU A 105 -17.18 19.23 2.04
C GLU A 105 -15.66 19.25 2.19
N LEU A 106 -14.96 19.21 1.06
CA LEU A 106 -13.52 19.37 1.02
C LEU A 106 -13.16 20.72 1.69
N LEU A 107 -12.34 20.64 2.72
CA LEU A 107 -11.72 21.83 3.25
C LEU A 107 -10.78 22.41 2.17
N SER A 108 -11.02 23.65 1.79
CA SER A 108 -10.12 24.42 0.92
C SER A 108 -9.51 25.58 1.74
N PRO A 109 -8.65 25.30 2.71
CA PRO A 109 -8.02 26.37 3.50
C PRO A 109 -7.06 27.17 2.61
N ASN A 110 -7.04 28.48 2.79
CA ASN A 110 -6.09 29.35 2.09
C ASN A 110 -4.66 29.05 2.48
N ALA A 111 -4.44 28.57 3.70
CA ALA A 111 -3.12 28.17 4.17
C ALA A 111 -3.14 26.84 4.91
N VAL A 112 -2.09 26.04 4.70
CA VAL A 112 -1.84 24.76 5.38
C VAL A 112 -0.39 24.76 5.88
N LEU A 113 -0.20 24.52 7.16
CA LEU A 113 1.09 24.28 7.76
C LEU A 113 1.21 22.78 8.09
N ILE A 114 2.22 22.10 7.55
CA ILE A 114 2.62 20.79 8.04
C ILE A 114 3.82 21.03 8.94
N ASP A 115 3.65 20.73 10.21
CA ASP A 115 4.57 20.99 11.30
C ASP A 115 5.42 19.74 11.59
N ASN A 116 6.71 19.92 11.81
CA ASN A 116 7.65 18.91 12.31
C ASN A 116 7.70 17.60 11.47
N ALA A 117 7.88 17.72 10.16
CA ALA A 117 7.94 16.58 9.25
C ALA A 117 9.35 16.33 8.69
N THR A 118 9.61 15.10 8.21
CA THR A 118 10.73 14.84 7.33
C THR A 118 10.34 15.19 5.90
N ILE A 119 10.98 16.21 5.31
CA ILE A 119 10.61 16.75 4.01
C ILE A 119 11.66 16.42 2.95
N TRP A 120 11.24 15.74 1.90
CA TRP A 120 12.05 15.51 0.71
C TRP A 120 11.82 16.67 -0.25
N THR A 121 12.71 17.68 -0.20
CA THR A 121 12.49 18.92 -0.95
C THR A 121 12.66 18.76 -2.45
N CYS A 122 13.33 17.70 -2.89
CA CYS A 122 13.76 17.47 -4.28
C CYS A 122 14.50 18.66 -4.88
N GLY A 123 15.08 19.50 -4.05
CA GLY A 123 15.81 20.69 -4.36
C GLY A 123 17.17 20.74 -3.64
N PRO A 124 17.89 21.89 -3.65
CA PRO A 124 19.23 22.00 -3.08
C PRO A 124 19.34 21.67 -1.58
N LYS A 125 18.25 21.77 -0.84
CA LYS A 125 18.23 21.41 0.60
C LYS A 125 18.23 19.90 0.84
N GLY A 126 17.94 19.09 -0.20
CA GLY A 126 17.87 17.64 -0.05
C GLY A 126 16.71 17.19 0.86
N ILE A 127 17.01 16.30 1.79
CA ILE A 127 16.08 15.83 2.82
C ILE A 127 16.37 16.64 4.09
N VAL A 128 15.32 17.19 4.68
CA VAL A 128 15.38 17.91 5.95
C VAL A 128 14.46 17.22 6.96
N GLU A 129 14.91 17.07 8.20
CA GLU A 129 14.19 16.39 9.26
C GLU A 129 13.70 17.41 10.30
N ASP A 130 12.53 17.15 10.87
CA ASP A 130 11.89 17.99 11.88
C ASP A 130 11.71 19.45 11.41
N TRP A 131 11.32 19.60 10.15
CA TRP A 131 11.06 20.88 9.51
C TRP A 131 9.59 21.07 9.19
N ASP A 132 9.22 22.33 9.00
CA ASP A 132 7.88 22.75 8.63
C ASP A 132 7.79 23.13 7.16
N ILE A 133 6.61 22.90 6.59
CA ILE A 133 6.27 23.38 5.25
C ILE A 133 4.92 24.11 5.28
N LEU A 134 4.94 25.35 4.84
CA LEU A 134 3.76 26.20 4.71
C LEU A 134 3.32 26.28 3.25
N PHE A 135 2.05 26.01 3.03
CA PHE A 135 1.38 26.23 1.76
C PHE A 135 0.43 27.43 1.91
N VAL A 136 0.44 28.33 0.93
CA VAL A 136 -0.48 29.46 0.82
C VAL A 136 -1.04 29.49 -0.59
N ASP A 137 -2.36 29.57 -0.73
CA ASP A 137 -3.08 29.59 -2.00
C ASP A 137 -2.63 28.46 -2.97
N GLY A 138 -2.43 27.26 -2.42
CA GLY A 138 -2.04 26.06 -3.16
C GLY A 138 -0.60 26.03 -3.66
N LYS A 139 0.27 26.89 -3.12
CA LYS A 139 1.71 26.94 -3.43
C LYS A 139 2.54 26.79 -2.16
N ILE A 140 3.73 26.20 -2.29
CA ILE A 140 4.71 26.22 -1.21
C ILE A 140 5.18 27.65 -1.03
N ASP A 141 4.91 28.21 0.15
CA ASP A 141 5.37 29.53 0.54
C ASP A 141 6.73 29.47 1.23
N LYS A 142 6.87 28.55 2.19
CA LYS A 142 8.09 28.44 3.01
C LYS A 142 8.38 27.01 3.44
N ILE A 143 9.67 26.66 3.51
CA ILE A 143 10.19 25.45 4.16
C ILE A 143 11.31 25.90 5.11
N ALA A 144 11.13 25.69 6.41
CA ALA A 144 12.04 26.13 7.46
C ALA A 144 11.95 25.23 8.69
N PRO A 145 12.96 25.28 9.60
CA PRO A 145 12.94 24.50 10.84
C PRO A 145 11.79 24.83 11.79
N ASP A 146 11.26 26.05 11.72
CA ASP A 146 10.17 26.53 12.54
C ASP A 146 9.41 27.64 11.79
N ILE A 147 8.11 27.46 11.64
CA ILE A 147 7.22 28.41 10.97
C ILE A 147 6.07 28.76 11.89
N SER A 148 6.12 29.95 12.48
CA SER A 148 5.00 30.46 13.26
C SER A 148 3.92 31.04 12.33
N VAL A 149 2.68 30.63 12.52
CA VAL A 149 1.50 31.20 11.89
C VAL A 149 0.53 31.71 12.95
N PRO A 150 -0.20 32.82 12.71
CA PRO A 150 -1.21 33.28 13.65
C PRO A 150 -2.28 32.19 13.89
N MET A 151 -2.78 32.11 15.13
CA MET A 151 -3.82 31.13 15.48
C MET A 151 -5.05 31.25 14.54
N GLY A 152 -5.44 30.15 13.92
CA GLY A 152 -6.60 30.11 13.02
C GLY A 152 -6.35 30.64 11.60
N SER A 153 -5.13 31.09 11.28
CA SER A 153 -4.79 31.56 9.92
C SER A 153 -4.42 30.45 8.96
N ALA A 154 -4.13 29.26 9.45
CA ALA A 154 -3.80 28.08 8.66
C ALA A 154 -4.41 26.81 9.27
N LEU A 155 -4.67 25.80 8.43
CA LEU A 155 -4.88 24.44 8.89
C LEU A 155 -3.52 23.86 9.28
N VAL A 156 -3.35 23.48 10.54
CA VAL A 156 -2.11 22.88 11.04
C VAL A 156 -2.24 21.36 11.06
N ILE A 157 -1.27 20.67 10.47
CA ILE A 157 -1.18 19.21 10.41
C ILE A 157 0.10 18.79 11.12
N ASP A 158 -0.02 18.00 12.18
CA ASP A 158 1.13 17.39 12.85
C ASP A 158 1.80 16.35 11.93
N GLY A 159 3.01 16.67 11.50
CA GLY A 159 3.88 15.88 10.64
C GLY A 159 4.90 15.03 11.40
N THR A 160 4.86 15.00 12.72
CA THR A 160 5.83 14.25 13.55
C THR A 160 5.90 12.80 13.12
N GLY A 161 7.09 12.34 12.74
CA GLY A 161 7.33 10.98 12.26
C GLY A 161 6.74 10.67 10.88
N LYS A 162 6.25 11.68 10.15
CA LYS A 162 5.73 11.55 8.79
C LYS A 162 6.69 12.13 7.77
N TYR A 163 6.49 11.71 6.51
CA TYR A 163 7.28 12.14 5.38
C TYR A 163 6.42 12.98 4.44
N VAL A 164 6.96 14.13 4.01
CA VAL A 164 6.36 14.98 2.99
C VAL A 164 7.23 14.92 1.74
N THR A 165 6.63 14.56 0.62
CA THR A 165 7.31 14.47 -0.68
C THR A 165 6.49 15.21 -1.74
N PRO A 166 7.09 15.63 -2.86
CA PRO A 166 6.31 15.98 -4.04
C PRO A 166 5.42 14.82 -4.44
N GLY A 167 4.24 15.13 -4.99
CA GLY A 167 3.36 14.10 -5.55
C GLY A 167 4.01 13.39 -6.73
N LEU A 168 3.69 12.11 -6.89
CA LEU A 168 4.17 11.32 -8.02
C LEU A 168 3.58 11.84 -9.34
N VAL A 169 4.36 11.72 -10.40
CA VAL A 169 3.97 12.07 -11.78
C VAL A 169 4.01 10.81 -12.64
N ASP A 170 2.86 10.39 -13.15
CA ASP A 170 2.79 9.33 -14.15
C ASP A 170 2.96 9.91 -15.55
N CYS A 171 4.02 9.55 -16.22
CA CYS A 171 4.33 10.06 -17.56
C CYS A 171 3.57 9.33 -18.69
N HIS A 172 2.88 8.22 -18.40
CA HIS A 172 2.15 7.41 -19.36
C HIS A 172 0.91 6.78 -18.72
N SER A 173 -0.20 7.46 -18.77
CA SER A 173 -1.48 7.01 -18.21
C SER A 173 -2.56 6.88 -19.28
N HIS A 174 -3.57 6.05 -18.96
CA HIS A 174 -4.81 5.93 -19.73
C HIS A 174 -6.03 6.12 -18.83
N SER A 175 -5.82 6.53 -17.58
CA SER A 175 -6.89 6.82 -16.61
C SER A 175 -7.51 8.18 -16.91
N ALA A 176 -8.72 8.41 -16.36
CA ALA A 176 -9.47 9.64 -16.51
C ALA A 176 -9.88 9.98 -17.96
N ALA A 177 -10.01 8.98 -18.82
CA ALA A 177 -10.49 9.15 -20.19
C ALA A 177 -11.56 8.11 -20.50
N SER A 178 -12.68 8.53 -21.12
CA SER A 178 -13.78 7.63 -21.50
C SER A 178 -13.42 6.74 -22.69
N SER A 179 -12.48 7.16 -23.51
CA SER A 179 -11.90 6.39 -24.62
C SER A 179 -10.47 6.87 -24.89
N ILE A 180 -9.59 5.94 -25.23
CA ILE A 180 -8.17 6.26 -25.49
C ILE A 180 -7.73 5.93 -26.91
N ASN A 181 -8.56 5.27 -27.69
CA ASN A 181 -8.22 4.89 -29.06
C ASN A 181 -9.22 5.43 -30.07
N GLU A 182 -8.68 5.90 -31.19
CA GLU A 182 -9.41 6.09 -32.44
C GLU A 182 -8.72 5.21 -33.49
N GLY A 183 -9.36 4.11 -33.87
CA GLY A 183 -8.75 3.07 -34.71
C GLY A 183 -9.10 3.15 -36.19
N ALA A 184 -9.72 4.24 -36.66
CA ALA A 184 -10.24 4.33 -38.02
C ALA A 184 -9.16 4.44 -39.11
N GLN A 185 -7.99 4.97 -38.77
CA GLN A 185 -6.89 5.18 -39.69
C GLN A 185 -5.51 5.15 -39.02
N ALA A 186 -4.43 5.02 -39.77
CA ALA A 186 -3.08 4.94 -39.20
C ALA A 186 -2.62 6.23 -38.52
N VAL A 187 -3.14 7.36 -38.92
CA VAL A 187 -2.82 8.69 -38.37
C VAL A 187 -4.10 9.33 -37.87
N THR A 188 -4.17 9.56 -36.57
CA THR A 188 -5.31 10.19 -35.88
C THR A 188 -4.85 11.38 -35.02
N ALA A 189 -3.89 12.13 -35.53
CA ALA A 189 -3.25 13.24 -34.82
C ALA A 189 -4.19 14.39 -34.43
N GLU A 190 -5.35 14.48 -35.08
CA GLU A 190 -6.40 15.47 -34.84
C GLU A 190 -7.22 15.20 -33.57
N VAL A 191 -7.28 13.94 -33.09
CA VAL A 191 -8.05 13.63 -31.88
C VAL A 191 -7.29 14.04 -30.64
N ARG A 192 -8.01 14.42 -29.58
CA ARG A 192 -7.40 14.95 -28.36
C ARG A 192 -7.98 14.27 -27.13
N ILE A 193 -7.10 13.80 -26.26
CA ILE A 193 -7.52 13.22 -24.96
C ILE A 193 -8.34 14.20 -24.14
N ARG A 194 -8.03 15.49 -24.20
CA ARG A 194 -8.80 16.50 -23.45
C ARG A 194 -10.30 16.51 -23.76
N ASP A 195 -10.70 16.10 -24.95
CA ASP A 195 -12.09 16.10 -25.38
C ASP A 195 -12.89 14.91 -24.83
N VAL A 196 -12.20 13.90 -24.31
CA VAL A 196 -12.75 12.66 -23.76
C VAL A 196 -12.38 12.43 -22.29
N LEU A 197 -11.92 13.49 -21.60
CA LEU A 197 -11.64 13.38 -20.16
C LEU A 197 -12.91 12.99 -19.39
N PHE A 198 -12.77 11.98 -18.55
CA PHE A 198 -13.82 11.44 -17.70
C PHE A 198 -13.46 11.68 -16.24
N ALA A 199 -14.03 12.74 -15.66
CA ALA A 199 -13.67 13.21 -14.33
C ALA A 199 -14.18 12.32 -13.20
N ASP A 200 -15.18 11.49 -13.47
CA ASP A 200 -15.76 10.54 -12.50
C ASP A 200 -15.05 9.17 -12.51
N ASP A 201 -13.93 9.05 -13.20
CA ASP A 201 -13.14 7.82 -13.18
C ASP A 201 -12.58 7.56 -11.78
N VAL A 202 -13.06 6.51 -11.13
CA VAL A 202 -12.63 6.10 -9.78
C VAL A 202 -11.11 5.88 -9.67
N ASN A 203 -10.41 5.67 -10.79
CA ASN A 203 -8.97 5.53 -10.80
C ASN A 203 -8.26 6.83 -10.38
N ILE A 204 -8.86 8.00 -10.61
CA ILE A 204 -8.35 9.28 -10.09
C ILE A 204 -8.25 9.21 -8.56
N TYR A 205 -9.34 8.79 -7.90
CA TYR A 205 -9.39 8.64 -6.44
C TYR A 205 -8.37 7.62 -5.92
N ARG A 206 -8.31 6.44 -6.57
CA ARG A 206 -7.41 5.35 -6.18
C ARG A 206 -5.94 5.73 -6.31
N GLN A 207 -5.60 6.41 -7.41
CA GLN A 207 -4.23 6.85 -7.68
C GLN A 207 -3.80 7.98 -6.73
N LEU A 208 -4.70 8.90 -6.38
CA LEU A 208 -4.46 9.89 -5.32
C LEU A 208 -4.14 9.22 -3.98
N GLY A 209 -4.88 8.17 -3.60
CA GLY A 209 -4.60 7.37 -2.41
C GLY A 209 -3.22 6.72 -2.42
N GLY A 210 -2.64 6.50 -3.61
CA GLY A 210 -1.26 6.02 -3.80
C GLY A 210 -0.20 7.13 -3.90
N GLY A 211 -0.61 8.41 -3.81
CA GLY A 211 0.30 9.57 -3.89
C GLY A 211 0.55 10.11 -5.29
N LEU A 212 -0.15 9.60 -6.33
CA LEU A 212 -0.08 10.16 -7.66
C LEU A 212 -0.90 11.45 -7.71
N THR A 213 -0.29 12.55 -8.17
CA THR A 213 -0.95 13.86 -8.23
C THR A 213 -1.08 14.43 -9.64
N THR A 214 -0.29 13.90 -10.58
CA THR A 214 -0.23 14.38 -11.96
C THR A 214 -0.08 13.20 -12.89
N ALA A 215 -0.82 13.19 -14.00
CA ALA A 215 -0.69 12.17 -15.03
C ALA A 215 -0.66 12.78 -16.44
N ASN A 216 0.17 12.22 -17.30
CA ASN A 216 0.15 12.49 -18.73
C ASN A 216 -0.73 11.42 -19.38
N VAL A 217 -1.94 11.77 -19.71
CA VAL A 217 -2.93 10.86 -20.33
C VAL A 217 -2.72 10.85 -21.82
N LEU A 218 -2.41 9.67 -22.35
CA LEU A 218 -2.02 9.46 -23.73
C LEU A 218 -3.13 8.74 -24.51
N HIS A 219 -3.13 8.97 -25.82
CA HIS A 219 -3.82 8.09 -26.77
C HIS A 219 -3.23 6.66 -26.63
N GLY A 220 -4.06 5.64 -26.81
CA GLY A 220 -3.61 4.26 -26.81
C GLY A 220 -2.75 3.92 -28.03
N SER A 221 -2.22 2.69 -28.06
CA SER A 221 -1.29 2.24 -29.09
C SER A 221 -2.00 1.51 -30.25
N ALA A 222 -3.18 1.98 -30.68
CA ALA A 222 -3.92 1.40 -31.80
C ALA A 222 -3.47 1.95 -33.19
N ASN A 223 -2.70 3.03 -33.19
CA ASN A 223 -2.27 3.75 -34.39
C ASN A 223 -0.79 4.11 -34.31
N PRO A 224 -0.03 4.06 -35.41
CA PRO A 224 1.37 4.54 -35.43
C PRO A 224 1.49 6.00 -35.00
N ILE A 225 0.60 6.86 -35.42
CA ILE A 225 0.45 8.24 -34.97
C ILE A 225 -0.94 8.39 -34.38
N GLY A 226 -1.02 8.42 -33.05
CA GLY A 226 -2.25 8.57 -32.31
C GLY A 226 -2.62 10.03 -32.07
N GLY A 227 -3.41 10.27 -30.98
CA GLY A 227 -3.94 11.59 -30.68
C GLY A 227 -3.04 12.43 -29.78
N GLN A 228 -3.48 13.66 -29.56
CA GLN A 228 -2.84 14.62 -28.66
C GLN A 228 -3.09 14.23 -27.21
N ASN A 229 -2.07 14.36 -26.37
CA ASN A 229 -2.14 14.08 -24.94
C ASN A 229 -2.88 15.15 -24.16
N ALA A 230 -3.21 14.82 -22.90
CA ALA A 230 -3.60 15.79 -21.90
C ALA A 230 -2.85 15.52 -20.58
N VAL A 231 -2.17 16.53 -20.08
CA VAL A 231 -1.61 16.45 -18.73
C VAL A 231 -2.70 16.92 -17.74
N ILE A 232 -2.96 16.10 -16.75
CA ILE A 232 -3.98 16.36 -15.73
C ILE A 232 -3.38 16.39 -14.33
N LYS A 233 -3.99 17.15 -13.45
CA LYS A 233 -3.85 17.02 -11.99
C LYS A 233 -5.01 16.19 -11.48
N LEU A 234 -4.74 15.22 -10.64
CA LEU A 234 -5.75 14.29 -10.13
C LEU A 234 -6.65 14.94 -9.08
N ARG A 235 -7.39 15.97 -9.49
CA ARG A 235 -8.29 16.73 -8.61
C ARG A 235 -9.65 16.05 -8.54
N TRP A 236 -9.74 14.98 -7.75
CA TRP A 236 -11.00 14.27 -7.54
C TRP A 236 -12.11 15.21 -7.11
N GLY A 237 -13.26 15.12 -7.76
CA GLY A 237 -14.40 16.01 -7.55
C GLY A 237 -14.42 17.25 -8.46
N SER A 238 -13.38 17.48 -9.27
CA SER A 238 -13.40 18.53 -10.30
C SER A 238 -14.02 18.00 -11.59
N GLY A 239 -14.63 18.88 -12.39
CA GLY A 239 -15.01 18.53 -13.77
C GLY A 239 -13.79 18.42 -14.69
N PRO A 240 -13.98 17.97 -15.95
CA PRO A 240 -12.88 17.72 -16.90
C PRO A 240 -11.92 18.91 -17.08
N GLU A 241 -12.46 20.11 -17.22
CA GLU A 241 -11.62 21.33 -17.32
C GLU A 241 -10.83 21.64 -16.04
N GLY A 242 -11.36 21.26 -14.87
CA GLY A 242 -10.68 21.39 -13.58
C GLY A 242 -9.53 20.42 -13.40
N LEU A 243 -9.53 19.29 -14.14
CA LEU A 243 -8.43 18.34 -14.13
C LEU A 243 -7.24 18.85 -14.95
N LEU A 244 -7.45 19.62 -16.02
CA LEU A 244 -6.36 20.03 -16.91
C LEU A 244 -5.27 20.80 -16.17
N PHE A 245 -4.02 20.38 -16.39
CA PHE A 245 -2.84 21.11 -15.92
C PHE A 245 -2.55 22.24 -16.89
N LYS A 246 -2.99 23.45 -16.57
CA LYS A 246 -2.75 24.63 -17.40
C LYS A 246 -1.24 24.83 -17.61
N ASN A 247 -0.85 25.14 -18.85
CA ASN A 247 0.53 25.36 -19.26
C ASN A 247 1.42 24.10 -19.22
N ALA A 248 0.85 22.90 -19.13
CA ALA A 248 1.62 21.69 -19.36
C ALA A 248 2.07 21.60 -20.82
N PRO A 249 3.21 20.94 -21.11
CA PRO A 249 3.64 20.70 -22.48
C PRO A 249 2.58 19.95 -23.26
N GLU A 250 2.32 20.41 -24.47
CA GLU A 250 1.50 19.69 -25.44
C GLU A 250 2.34 18.60 -26.11
N GLY A 251 1.72 17.48 -26.44
CA GLY A 251 2.35 16.35 -27.08
C GLY A 251 1.38 15.52 -27.89
N ILE A 252 1.95 14.60 -28.66
CA ILE A 252 1.20 13.65 -29.48
C ILE A 252 1.77 12.25 -29.27
N LYS A 253 0.94 11.25 -29.24
CA LYS A 253 1.33 9.86 -29.05
C LYS A 253 1.83 9.26 -30.36
N PHE A 254 3.04 8.72 -30.33
CA PHE A 254 3.55 7.78 -31.32
C PHE A 254 3.61 6.38 -30.72
N ALA A 255 3.17 5.38 -31.46
CA ALA A 255 3.28 3.98 -31.10
C ALA A 255 4.05 3.27 -32.21
N LEU A 256 5.31 2.96 -31.94
CA LEU A 256 6.26 2.39 -32.91
C LEU A 256 6.67 0.95 -32.56
N GLY A 257 5.85 0.28 -31.74
CA GLY A 257 6.09 -1.07 -31.27
C GLY A 257 5.22 -2.12 -31.94
N GLU A 258 5.13 -3.27 -31.29
CA GLU A 258 4.42 -4.45 -31.83
C GLU A 258 2.90 -4.34 -31.91
N ASN A 259 2.31 -3.31 -31.30
CA ASN A 259 0.85 -3.10 -31.33
C ASN A 259 0.35 -2.41 -32.61
N VAL A 260 1.24 -1.99 -33.49
CA VAL A 260 0.93 -1.28 -34.74
C VAL A 260 1.80 -1.80 -35.90
#